data_dd6f0526911be4ede3bb0c3cd3384404
#
_entry.id   dd6f0526911be4ede3bb0c3cd3384404
#
_cell.length_a   1.000
_cell.length_b   1.000
_cell.length_c   1.000
_cell.angle_alpha   90.00
_cell.angle_beta   90.00
_cell.angle_gamma   90.00
#
_symmetry.space_group_name_H-M   'P 1'
#
loop_
_entity.id
_entity.type
_entity.pdbx_description
1 polymer ?
#
loop_
_entity_poly.entity_id
_entity_poly.type
_entity_poly.pdbx_seq_one_letter_code
_entity_poly.pdbx_strand_id
1 'polypeptide(L)'
;MESSTIEIVGLHSSRSEHDPLTMNALVCTASALIVAVSISVAAPAGNYPSLPSKVLSNYTPSKVDSHDSETMANRANAFLSSLDKKLRAQAALPLNSPEKPKWTNVPPRGPQGGVRLGDLNEKQLETACDLLATVLSPQGYGKARNIPLADDRLLRNGQRRPGFGAEDYWLAIFGEPSPDTPWALQFDGHHIAINLAFHGERMSMSPTFIGTQPREFQLGGKKIVPMEKEAPTGLALFQSLTGSQKKKATIRPKRANLVAAAGRDGFVPDPLGLSCQNLKNEQRAILMNVLKSYVGDLPGAHAEYRLKELRTEIDQMRFAWWGPGEKGGDFSYRIQGPSVIIEYAGQDLGGDPHNHLHSMYRDPTNEYGARLGKKAKD
;
A
#
# COMPACT_ATOMS: atom_id res chain seq x y z
N MET A 1 22.98 31.71 51.53
CA MET A 1 23.58 32.81 50.76
C MET A 1 23.23 32.53 49.31
N GLU A 2 22.43 33.19 48.63
CA GLU A 2 21.50 34.35 48.56
C GLU A 2 20.49 33.98 47.49
N SER A 3 19.27 33.96 47.68
CA SER A 3 18.12 34.87 47.69
C SER A 3 18.15 36.02 46.68
N SER A 4 17.22 36.04 45.74
CA SER A 4 16.65 37.22 45.07
C SER A 4 15.42 36.75 44.26
N THR A 5 14.24 36.82 44.67
CA THR A 5 13.23 37.87 44.84
C THR A 5 12.69 38.41 43.50
N ILE A 6 11.42 38.13 43.30
CA ILE A 6 10.50 38.54 42.23
C ILE A 6 9.99 39.96 42.55
N GLU A 7 9.92 40.83 41.56
CA GLU A 7 9.23 42.11 41.63
C GLU A 7 8.00 42.14 40.70
N ILE A 8 6.85 42.39 41.31
CA ILE A 8 5.56 42.64 40.66
C ILE A 8 5.36 44.16 40.66
N VAL A 9 5.10 44.78 39.54
CA VAL A 9 4.64 46.17 39.43
C VAL A 9 3.23 46.21 38.86
N GLY A 10 2.32 46.66 39.70
CA GLY A 10 0.97 47.05 39.31
C GLY A 10 0.87 48.56 39.21
N LEU A 11 -0.04 49.06 38.39
CA LEU A 11 -0.57 50.46 38.39
C LEU A 11 -1.83 50.47 37.54
N HIS A 12 -2.87 50.81 37.96
CA HIS A 12 -3.61 51.96 38.53
C HIS A 12 -4.69 52.42 37.56
N SER A 13 -5.88 52.51 38.12
CA SER A 13 -7.16 52.97 37.59
C SER A 13 -7.22 54.49 37.34
N SER A 14 -8.04 54.90 36.38
CA SER A 14 -8.76 56.19 36.51
C SER A 14 -10.15 56.10 35.87
N ARG A 15 -11.16 56.38 36.67
CA ARG A 15 -12.56 56.62 36.31
C ARG A 15 -12.73 58.03 35.71
N SER A 16 -13.70 58.18 34.79
CA SER A 16 -14.54 59.38 34.71
C SER A 16 -15.90 59.07 34.18
N GLU A 17 -16.88 59.60 34.87
CA GLU A 17 -18.33 59.49 34.71
C GLU A 17 -18.85 60.26 33.48
N HIS A 18 -19.96 59.82 32.85
CA HIS A 18 -21.29 60.48 32.80
C HIS A 18 -22.22 59.80 31.80
N ASP A 19 -23.37 59.50 32.28
CA ASP A 19 -24.65 59.03 31.73
C ASP A 19 -25.37 60.06 30.80
N PRO A 20 -26.62 59.83 30.24
CA PRO A 20 -27.38 58.62 30.02
C PRO A 20 -28.14 58.52 28.65
N LEU A 21 -28.84 57.38 28.45
CA LEU A 21 -30.05 57.16 27.66
C LEU A 21 -29.98 57.11 26.14
N THR A 22 -29.99 55.89 25.62
CA THR A 22 -31.03 55.50 24.62
C THR A 22 -31.18 53.97 24.63
N MET A 23 -32.41 53.54 24.84
CA MET A 23 -32.92 52.15 24.73
C MET A 23 -32.87 51.73 23.25
N ASN A 24 -32.08 50.74 22.93
CA ASN A 24 -32.29 49.97 21.68
C ASN A 24 -32.30 48.49 22.02
N ALA A 25 -33.40 47.87 21.65
CA ALA A 25 -33.69 46.47 21.85
C ALA A 25 -32.65 45.55 21.22
N LEU A 26 -31.92 44.79 22.04
CA LEU A 26 -31.03 43.73 21.59
C LEU A 26 -31.89 42.50 21.34
N VAL A 27 -32.12 42.22 20.05
CA VAL A 27 -32.68 40.94 19.60
C VAL A 27 -31.56 39.89 19.75
N CYS A 28 -31.61 39.11 20.83
CA CYS A 28 -30.79 37.91 20.99
C CYS A 28 -31.31 36.85 20.03
N THR A 29 -30.66 36.71 18.86
CA THR A 29 -30.77 35.51 18.04
C THR A 29 -29.92 34.42 18.68
N ALA A 30 -30.57 33.50 19.41
CA ALA A 30 -29.95 32.26 19.85
C ALA A 30 -29.68 31.38 18.63
N SER A 31 -28.48 31.38 18.12
CA SER A 31 -28.01 30.38 17.16
C SER A 31 -27.87 29.04 17.89
N ALA A 32 -28.91 28.20 17.76
CA ALA A 32 -28.81 26.82 18.20
C ALA A 32 -27.78 26.09 17.34
N LEU A 33 -26.61 25.86 17.92
CA LEU A 33 -25.60 24.99 17.34
C LEU A 33 -26.13 23.54 17.42
N ILE A 34 -26.74 23.03 16.34
CA ILE A 34 -27.12 21.63 16.23
C ILE A 34 -25.77 20.87 16.01
N VAL A 35 -25.20 20.38 17.10
CA VAL A 35 -24.15 19.37 17.04
C VAL A 35 -24.85 18.10 16.59
N ALA A 36 -24.77 17.82 15.30
CA ALA A 36 -25.13 16.51 14.76
C ALA A 36 -24.12 15.49 15.32
N VAL A 37 -24.46 14.87 16.44
CA VAL A 37 -23.80 13.66 16.93
C VAL A 37 -24.15 12.57 15.92
N SER A 38 -23.29 12.34 14.94
CA SER A 38 -23.34 11.14 14.12
C SER A 38 -23.09 9.95 15.05
N ILE A 39 -24.17 9.34 15.51
CA ILE A 39 -24.12 8.02 16.15
C ILE A 39 -23.67 7.06 15.03
N SER A 40 -22.38 6.80 14.99
CA SER A 40 -21.84 5.71 14.19
C SER A 40 -22.39 4.42 14.81
N VAL A 41 -23.49 3.91 14.25
CA VAL A 41 -23.99 2.59 14.60
C VAL A 41 -22.91 1.62 14.21
N ALA A 42 -22.15 1.13 15.19
CA ALA A 42 -21.19 0.07 14.98
C ALA A 42 -21.95 -1.09 14.32
N ALA A 43 -21.55 -1.46 13.11
CA ALA A 43 -22.09 -2.64 12.46
C ALA A 43 -21.92 -3.84 13.41
N PRO A 44 -22.91 -4.76 13.48
CA PRO A 44 -22.85 -5.90 14.39
C PRO A 44 -21.53 -6.66 14.20
N ALA A 45 -20.95 -7.14 15.31
CA ALA A 45 -19.75 -7.96 15.30
C ALA A 45 -19.97 -9.15 14.35
N GLY A 46 -19.26 -9.13 13.21
CA GLY A 46 -19.34 -10.21 12.22
C GLY A 46 -18.79 -11.51 12.83
N ASN A 47 -19.44 -12.63 12.51
CA ASN A 47 -18.91 -13.94 12.90
C ASN A 47 -17.60 -14.22 12.16
N TYR A 48 -16.52 -14.48 12.88
CA TYR A 48 -15.26 -14.95 12.31
C TYR A 48 -15.29 -16.49 12.14
N PRO A 49 -14.79 -17.04 11.02
CA PRO A 49 -14.29 -16.33 9.84
C PRO A 49 -15.40 -15.67 9.02
N SER A 50 -15.12 -14.45 8.55
CA SER A 50 -16.04 -13.69 7.69
C SER A 50 -16.24 -14.37 6.33
N LEU A 51 -17.26 -13.94 5.56
CA LEU A 51 -17.48 -14.46 4.21
C LEU A 51 -16.26 -14.22 3.29
N PRO A 52 -15.63 -13.03 3.24
CA PRO A 52 -14.37 -12.86 2.51
C PRO A 52 -13.28 -13.83 2.96
N SER A 53 -13.09 -14.04 4.26
CA SER A 53 -12.10 -14.99 4.78
C SER A 53 -12.35 -16.42 4.30
N LYS A 54 -13.62 -16.86 4.26
CA LYS A 54 -14.01 -18.19 3.78
C LYS A 54 -13.70 -18.35 2.28
N VAL A 55 -14.09 -17.36 1.47
CA VAL A 55 -13.83 -17.38 0.02
C VAL A 55 -12.34 -17.32 -0.25
N LEU A 56 -11.61 -16.37 0.32
CA LEU A 56 -10.16 -16.26 0.15
C LEU A 56 -9.42 -17.53 0.61
N SER A 57 -9.91 -18.24 1.61
CA SER A 57 -9.27 -19.48 2.08
C SER A 57 -9.50 -20.67 1.16
N ASN A 58 -10.69 -20.80 0.55
CA ASN A 58 -11.15 -22.04 -0.07
C ASN A 58 -11.36 -21.93 -1.59
N TYR A 59 -11.61 -20.73 -2.12
CA TYR A 59 -11.84 -20.56 -3.54
C TYR A 59 -10.55 -20.73 -4.35
N THR A 60 -10.64 -21.48 -5.43
CA THR A 60 -9.59 -21.58 -6.43
C THR A 60 -10.04 -20.81 -7.67
N PRO A 61 -9.35 -19.73 -8.03
CA PRO A 61 -9.69 -18.95 -9.22
C PRO A 61 -9.73 -19.81 -10.48
N SER A 62 -10.58 -19.41 -11.41
CA SER A 62 -10.64 -19.98 -12.75
C SER A 62 -9.24 -19.92 -13.38
N LYS A 63 -8.92 -20.96 -14.17
CA LYS A 63 -7.67 -21.00 -14.91
C LYS A 63 -7.54 -19.76 -15.79
N VAL A 64 -6.39 -19.12 -15.73
CA VAL A 64 -6.03 -17.98 -16.58
C VAL A 64 -5.21 -18.51 -17.74
N ASP A 65 -5.79 -18.50 -18.95
CA ASP A 65 -5.12 -19.00 -20.15
C ASP A 65 -4.26 -17.92 -20.82
N SER A 66 -4.60 -16.65 -20.64
CA SER A 66 -3.85 -15.49 -21.14
C SER A 66 -3.91 -14.31 -20.16
N HIS A 67 -2.88 -13.50 -20.21
CA HIS A 67 -2.79 -12.20 -19.51
C HIS A 67 -2.73 -11.05 -20.54
N ASP A 68 -3.41 -11.19 -21.68
CA ASP A 68 -3.56 -10.14 -22.67
C ASP A 68 -4.57 -9.06 -22.23
N SER A 69 -4.57 -7.94 -22.92
CA SER A 69 -5.43 -6.79 -22.60
C SER A 69 -6.92 -7.14 -22.67
N GLU A 70 -7.33 -7.98 -23.62
CA GLU A 70 -8.72 -8.40 -23.79
C GLU A 70 -9.19 -9.28 -22.61
N THR A 71 -8.41 -10.28 -22.24
CA THR A 71 -8.71 -11.17 -21.10
C THR A 71 -8.82 -10.40 -19.81
N MET A 72 -7.89 -9.47 -19.54
CA MET A 72 -7.92 -8.62 -18.35
C MET A 72 -9.14 -7.71 -18.31
N ALA A 73 -9.48 -7.05 -19.43
CA ALA A 73 -10.66 -6.19 -19.54
C ALA A 73 -11.96 -6.98 -19.38
N ASN A 74 -12.06 -8.15 -19.99
CA ASN A 74 -13.23 -9.03 -19.87
C ASN A 74 -13.46 -9.51 -18.44
N ARG A 75 -12.40 -9.85 -17.68
CA ARG A 75 -12.51 -10.22 -16.26
C ARG A 75 -12.94 -9.03 -15.38
N ALA A 76 -12.43 -7.84 -15.65
CA ALA A 76 -12.85 -6.62 -14.95
C ALA A 76 -14.32 -6.28 -15.22
N ASN A 77 -14.77 -6.40 -16.47
CA ASN A 77 -16.17 -6.23 -16.85
C ASN A 77 -17.08 -7.30 -16.25
N ALA A 78 -16.63 -8.56 -16.16
CA ALA A 78 -17.37 -9.64 -15.51
C ALA A 78 -17.59 -9.35 -14.01
N PHE A 79 -16.55 -8.88 -13.32
CA PHE A 79 -16.67 -8.42 -11.92
C PHE A 79 -17.68 -7.29 -11.80
N LEU A 80 -17.54 -6.20 -12.58
CA LEU A 80 -18.48 -5.08 -12.54
C LEU A 80 -19.93 -5.48 -12.87
N SER A 81 -20.12 -6.47 -13.75
CA SER A 81 -21.44 -6.97 -14.13
C SER A 81 -22.07 -7.87 -13.06
N SER A 82 -21.28 -8.43 -12.16
CA SER A 82 -21.78 -9.22 -11.02
C SER A 82 -22.37 -8.34 -9.91
N LEU A 83 -22.05 -7.05 -9.90
CA LEU A 83 -22.45 -6.09 -8.86
C LEU A 83 -23.84 -5.51 -9.16
N ASP A 84 -24.63 -5.33 -8.12
CA ASP A 84 -25.84 -4.50 -8.22
C ASP A 84 -25.50 -3.03 -8.47
N LYS A 85 -26.51 -2.21 -8.76
CA LYS A 85 -26.33 -0.79 -9.09
C LYS A 85 -25.58 -0.02 -8.02
N LYS A 86 -25.82 -0.31 -6.74
CA LYS A 86 -25.21 0.38 -5.59
C LYS A 86 -23.74 0.01 -5.46
N LEU A 87 -23.42 -1.27 -5.43
CA LEU A 87 -22.05 -1.78 -5.31
C LEU A 87 -21.21 -1.41 -6.54
N ARG A 88 -21.82 -1.49 -7.74
CA ARG A 88 -21.17 -1.06 -8.98
C ARG A 88 -20.80 0.42 -8.96
N ALA A 89 -21.65 1.29 -8.43
CA ALA A 89 -21.35 2.72 -8.30
C ALA A 89 -20.19 3.00 -7.32
N GLN A 90 -19.94 2.12 -6.36
CA GLN A 90 -18.78 2.20 -5.48
C GLN A 90 -17.52 1.68 -6.18
N ALA A 91 -17.61 0.57 -6.90
CA ALA A 91 -16.48 -0.10 -7.54
C ALA A 91 -15.98 0.63 -8.81
N ALA A 92 -16.88 1.21 -9.61
CA ALA A 92 -16.57 1.84 -10.89
C ALA A 92 -16.43 3.36 -10.71
N LEU A 93 -15.21 3.86 -10.80
CA LEU A 93 -14.86 5.27 -10.57
C LEU A 93 -14.30 5.89 -11.88
N PRO A 94 -14.42 7.22 -12.06
CA PRO A 94 -13.78 7.89 -13.19
C PRO A 94 -12.27 7.63 -13.24
N LEU A 95 -11.69 7.52 -14.43
CA LEU A 95 -10.26 7.27 -14.61
C LEU A 95 -9.38 8.31 -13.88
N ASN A 96 -9.79 9.55 -13.84
CA ASN A 96 -9.13 10.67 -13.17
C ASN A 96 -9.67 10.95 -11.76
N SER A 97 -10.31 9.97 -11.14
CA SER A 97 -10.87 10.11 -9.78
C SER A 97 -9.80 10.56 -8.78
N PRO A 98 -10.10 11.55 -7.91
CA PRO A 98 -9.22 11.97 -6.84
C PRO A 98 -9.08 10.92 -5.72
N GLU A 99 -9.84 9.83 -5.76
CA GLU A 99 -9.73 8.72 -4.80
C GLU A 99 -8.50 7.86 -5.07
N LYS A 100 -8.00 7.81 -6.31
CA LYS A 100 -6.89 6.95 -6.71
C LYS A 100 -5.61 7.10 -5.85
N PRO A 101 -5.14 8.31 -5.48
CA PRO A 101 -3.97 8.49 -4.62
C PRO A 101 -4.27 8.36 -3.11
N LYS A 102 -5.52 8.10 -2.70
CA LYS A 102 -5.93 8.10 -1.28
C LYS A 102 -5.81 6.74 -0.59
N TRP A 103 -5.15 5.76 -1.22
CA TRP A 103 -4.89 4.47 -0.59
C TRP A 103 -4.12 4.63 0.73
N THR A 104 -4.23 3.65 1.62
CA THR A 104 -3.59 3.65 2.94
C THR A 104 -2.83 2.36 3.20
N ASN A 105 -1.80 2.44 4.04
CA ASN A 105 -1.06 1.28 4.52
C ASN A 105 -1.29 1.00 6.02
N VAL A 106 -2.18 1.78 6.64
CA VAL A 106 -2.62 1.61 8.03
C VAL A 106 -4.09 1.19 8.05
N PRO A 107 -4.60 0.63 9.17
CA PRO A 107 -6.01 0.25 9.26
C PRO A 107 -6.92 1.42 8.87
N PRO A 108 -7.73 1.28 7.81
CA PRO A 108 -8.62 2.34 7.36
C PRO A 108 -9.62 2.74 8.46
N ARG A 109 -9.79 4.05 8.68
CA ARG A 109 -10.76 4.59 9.67
C ARG A 109 -12.12 4.94 9.09
N GLY A 110 -12.31 4.70 7.80
CA GLY A 110 -13.54 5.01 7.06
C GLY A 110 -13.53 4.38 5.68
N PRO A 111 -14.57 4.63 4.87
CA PRO A 111 -14.67 4.11 3.52
C PRO A 111 -13.45 4.54 2.68
N GLN A 112 -12.95 3.59 1.90
CA GLN A 112 -11.94 3.83 0.87
C GLN A 112 -12.61 3.93 -0.51
N GLY A 113 -11.90 4.36 -1.52
CA GLY A 113 -12.36 4.27 -2.90
C GLY A 113 -12.56 2.80 -3.31
N GLY A 114 -13.72 2.47 -3.87
CA GLY A 114 -14.01 1.10 -4.27
C GLY A 114 -15.12 0.43 -3.45
N VAL A 115 -15.40 -0.83 -3.81
CA VAL A 115 -16.35 -1.67 -3.08
C VAL A 115 -15.62 -2.48 -2.02
N ARG A 116 -16.16 -2.48 -0.81
CA ARG A 116 -15.61 -3.23 0.33
C ARG A 116 -15.88 -4.72 0.16
N LEU A 117 -14.89 -5.59 0.38
CA LEU A 117 -15.07 -7.05 0.27
C LEU A 117 -16.15 -7.57 1.20
N GLY A 118 -16.29 -7.00 2.40
CA GLY A 118 -17.32 -7.38 3.37
C GLY A 118 -18.75 -7.10 2.93
N ASP A 119 -18.97 -6.30 1.88
CA ASP A 119 -20.28 -5.96 1.34
C ASP A 119 -20.67 -6.86 0.14
N LEU A 120 -19.74 -7.70 -0.32
CA LEU A 120 -19.92 -8.62 -1.44
C LEU A 120 -20.52 -9.96 -0.99
N ASN A 121 -21.37 -10.54 -1.83
CA ASN A 121 -21.80 -11.93 -1.67
C ASN A 121 -20.73 -12.90 -2.19
N GLU A 122 -20.94 -14.21 -1.97
CA GLU A 122 -19.98 -15.25 -2.33
C GLU A 122 -19.61 -15.23 -3.83
N LYS A 123 -20.60 -15.13 -4.72
CA LYS A 123 -20.37 -15.09 -6.16
C LYS A 123 -19.60 -13.85 -6.60
N GLN A 124 -19.86 -12.71 -5.99
CA GLN A 124 -19.13 -11.46 -6.25
C GLN A 124 -17.68 -11.54 -5.76
N LEU A 125 -17.45 -12.17 -4.60
CA LEU A 125 -16.09 -12.42 -4.08
C LEU A 125 -15.31 -13.38 -4.99
N GLU A 126 -15.94 -14.44 -5.51
CA GLU A 126 -15.33 -15.34 -6.48
C GLU A 126 -14.91 -14.60 -7.76
N THR A 127 -15.78 -13.74 -8.31
CA THR A 127 -15.43 -12.93 -9.49
C THR A 127 -14.32 -11.92 -9.20
N ALA A 128 -14.26 -11.36 -7.99
CA ALA A 128 -13.14 -10.51 -7.56
C ALA A 128 -11.82 -11.30 -7.48
N CYS A 129 -11.85 -12.53 -6.96
CA CYS A 129 -10.69 -13.42 -6.93
C CYS A 129 -10.22 -13.79 -8.36
N ASP A 130 -11.15 -14.10 -9.26
CA ASP A 130 -10.84 -14.39 -10.67
C ASP A 130 -10.18 -13.18 -11.35
N LEU A 131 -10.71 -11.98 -11.12
CA LEU A 131 -10.12 -10.74 -11.64
C LEU A 131 -8.69 -10.54 -11.11
N LEU A 132 -8.49 -10.60 -9.79
CA LEU A 132 -7.17 -10.43 -9.18
C LEU A 132 -6.17 -11.49 -9.67
N ALA A 133 -6.59 -12.75 -9.84
CA ALA A 133 -5.75 -13.82 -10.40
C ALA A 133 -5.42 -13.59 -11.88
N THR A 134 -6.26 -12.87 -12.63
CA THR A 134 -6.03 -12.56 -14.05
C THR A 134 -5.06 -11.37 -14.21
N VAL A 135 -5.14 -10.36 -13.36
CA VAL A 135 -4.30 -9.15 -13.48
C VAL A 135 -2.99 -9.23 -12.68
N LEU A 136 -2.80 -10.29 -11.91
CA LEU A 136 -1.59 -10.55 -11.11
C LEU A 136 -1.00 -11.92 -11.48
N SER A 137 0.29 -12.08 -11.22
CA SER A 137 0.94 -13.39 -11.26
C SER A 137 0.44 -14.28 -10.10
N PRO A 138 0.75 -15.61 -10.11
CA PRO A 138 0.50 -16.45 -8.94
C PRO A 138 1.14 -15.91 -7.64
N GLN A 139 2.32 -15.26 -7.74
CA GLN A 139 2.96 -14.59 -6.60
C GLN A 139 2.15 -13.38 -6.12
N GLY A 140 1.76 -12.49 -7.02
CA GLY A 140 1.00 -11.28 -6.70
C GLY A 140 -0.40 -11.61 -6.18
N TYR A 141 -1.11 -12.56 -6.82
CA TYR A 141 -2.38 -13.05 -6.33
C TYR A 141 -2.25 -13.72 -4.95
N GLY A 142 -1.17 -14.48 -4.73
CA GLY A 142 -0.87 -15.05 -3.42
C GLY A 142 -0.76 -13.98 -2.32
N LYS A 143 -0.14 -12.84 -2.59
CA LYS A 143 -0.09 -11.70 -1.66
C LYS A 143 -1.48 -11.07 -1.46
N ALA A 144 -2.20 -10.76 -2.55
CA ALA A 144 -3.55 -10.18 -2.50
C ALA A 144 -4.53 -11.05 -1.71
N ARG A 145 -4.38 -12.38 -1.78
CA ARG A 145 -5.19 -13.37 -1.04
C ARG A 145 -4.75 -13.49 0.42
N ASN A 146 -3.45 -13.61 0.67
CA ASN A 146 -2.93 -14.04 1.97
C ASN A 146 -2.75 -12.89 2.96
N ILE A 147 -2.58 -11.65 2.51
CA ILE A 147 -2.45 -10.48 3.40
C ILE A 147 -3.76 -10.21 4.14
N PRO A 148 -4.94 -10.15 3.49
CA PRO A 148 -6.22 -10.07 4.20
C PRO A 148 -6.43 -11.22 5.20
N LEU A 149 -6.01 -12.44 4.86
CA LEU A 149 -6.09 -13.59 5.77
C LEU A 149 -5.08 -13.52 6.93
N ALA A 150 -3.92 -12.90 6.74
CA ALA A 150 -3.00 -12.58 7.84
C ALA A 150 -3.63 -11.54 8.77
N ASP A 151 -4.29 -10.53 8.21
CA ASP A 151 -4.93 -9.45 8.96
C ASP A 151 -6.09 -9.94 9.85
N ASP A 152 -6.80 -10.99 9.44
CA ASP A 152 -7.78 -11.68 10.28
C ASP A 152 -7.18 -12.18 11.61
N ARG A 153 -5.88 -12.49 11.66
CA ARG A 153 -5.18 -12.94 12.87
C ARG A 153 -4.96 -11.81 13.88
N LEU A 154 -5.17 -10.57 13.47
CA LEU A 154 -5.12 -9.39 14.33
C LEU A 154 -6.49 -9.07 14.98
N LEU A 155 -7.55 -9.79 14.61
CA LEU A 155 -8.85 -9.70 15.25
C LEU A 155 -8.78 -10.28 16.67
N ARG A 156 -9.24 -9.51 17.66
CA ARG A 156 -9.24 -9.93 19.06
C ARG A 156 -10.45 -10.80 19.35
N ASN A 157 -10.23 -12.06 19.73
CA ASN A 157 -11.29 -13.02 20.06
C ASN A 157 -12.33 -13.20 18.94
N GLY A 158 -11.89 -13.07 17.66
CA GLY A 158 -12.78 -13.14 16.52
C GLY A 158 -13.78 -11.97 16.38
N GLN A 159 -13.63 -10.93 17.19
CA GLN A 159 -14.50 -9.76 17.13
C GLN A 159 -13.99 -8.77 16.06
N ARG A 160 -14.93 -8.23 15.29
CA ARG A 160 -14.64 -7.21 14.31
C ARG A 160 -13.94 -6.00 14.94
N ARG A 161 -12.88 -5.57 14.29
CA ARG A 161 -12.12 -4.36 14.63
C ARG A 161 -12.04 -3.50 13.37
N PRO A 162 -12.60 -2.26 13.37
CA PRO A 162 -12.61 -1.42 12.18
C PRO A 162 -11.23 -1.27 11.55
N GLY A 163 -11.15 -1.46 10.23
CA GLY A 163 -9.93 -1.43 9.46
C GLY A 163 -9.05 -2.67 9.55
N PHE A 164 -9.52 -3.75 10.20
CA PHE A 164 -8.81 -5.01 10.32
C PHE A 164 -9.66 -6.18 9.83
N GLY A 165 -8.97 -7.20 9.29
CA GLY A 165 -9.58 -8.42 8.79
C GLY A 165 -10.00 -8.31 7.33
N ALA A 166 -10.22 -9.48 6.69
CA ALA A 166 -10.44 -9.61 5.25
C ALA A 166 -11.69 -8.87 4.73
N GLU A 167 -12.60 -8.45 5.60
CA GLU A 167 -13.76 -7.65 5.21
C GLU A 167 -13.38 -6.20 4.84
N ASP A 168 -12.35 -5.63 5.49
CA ASP A 168 -11.96 -4.23 5.37
C ASP A 168 -10.84 -4.05 4.32
N TYR A 169 -11.08 -4.63 3.12
CA TYR A 169 -10.32 -4.43 1.89
C TYR A 169 -11.25 -3.96 0.79
N TRP A 170 -10.74 -3.15 -0.13
CA TRP A 170 -11.54 -2.51 -1.19
C TRP A 170 -10.97 -2.82 -2.56
N LEU A 171 -11.88 -2.95 -3.52
CA LEU A 171 -11.56 -3.15 -4.93
C LEU A 171 -12.22 -2.04 -5.77
N ALA A 172 -11.41 -1.25 -6.45
CA ALA A 172 -11.85 -0.18 -7.33
C ALA A 172 -11.36 -0.40 -8.76
N ILE A 173 -12.21 -0.03 -9.72
CA ILE A 173 -11.87 0.05 -11.14
C ILE A 173 -12.06 1.50 -11.58
N PHE A 174 -11.04 2.08 -12.19
CA PHE A 174 -11.02 3.45 -12.66
C PHE A 174 -11.06 3.50 -14.19
N GLY A 175 -12.06 4.19 -14.73
CA GLY A 175 -12.34 4.19 -16.15
C GLY A 175 -13.14 2.96 -16.58
N GLU A 176 -13.24 2.74 -17.88
CA GLU A 176 -13.98 1.62 -18.47
C GLU A 176 -12.97 0.54 -18.91
N PRO A 177 -13.02 -0.69 -18.35
CA PRO A 177 -12.13 -1.75 -18.78
C PRO A 177 -12.29 -2.06 -20.26
N SER A 178 -11.19 -1.92 -20.98
CA SER A 178 -11.13 -2.06 -22.44
C SER A 178 -9.75 -2.58 -22.85
N PRO A 179 -9.63 -3.39 -23.91
CA PRO A 179 -8.34 -3.80 -24.43
C PRO A 179 -7.51 -2.64 -24.99
N ASP A 180 -8.16 -1.55 -25.46
CA ASP A 180 -7.50 -0.49 -26.24
C ASP A 180 -7.38 0.84 -25.52
N THR A 181 -8.25 1.13 -24.55
CA THR A 181 -8.30 2.42 -23.86
C THR A 181 -7.79 2.31 -22.42
N PRO A 182 -7.26 3.42 -21.85
CA PRO A 182 -6.72 3.41 -20.49
C PRO A 182 -7.79 3.10 -19.44
N TRP A 183 -7.47 2.22 -18.53
CA TRP A 183 -8.20 1.97 -17.29
C TRP A 183 -7.24 1.57 -16.18
N ALA A 184 -7.73 1.51 -14.95
CA ALA A 184 -6.90 1.12 -13.82
C ALA A 184 -7.70 0.30 -12.79
N LEU A 185 -6.97 -0.43 -11.95
CA LEU A 185 -7.50 -1.20 -10.83
C LEU A 185 -6.70 -0.86 -9.57
N GLN A 186 -7.39 -0.73 -8.45
CA GLN A 186 -6.78 -0.62 -7.13
C GLN A 186 -7.38 -1.66 -6.21
N PHE A 187 -6.52 -2.38 -5.52
CA PHE A 187 -6.90 -3.27 -4.42
C PHE A 187 -6.13 -2.83 -3.19
N ASP A 188 -6.84 -2.33 -2.18
CA ASP A 188 -6.21 -1.77 -1.00
C ASP A 188 -6.94 -2.09 0.32
N GLY A 189 -6.23 -1.86 1.42
CA GLY A 189 -6.64 -2.06 2.79
C GLY A 189 -5.44 -2.06 3.73
N HIS A 190 -5.62 -2.53 4.95
CA HIS A 190 -4.50 -2.66 5.88
C HIS A 190 -3.44 -3.60 5.31
N HIS A 191 -2.20 -3.14 5.21
CA HIS A 191 -1.04 -3.86 4.70
C HIS A 191 -0.97 -4.13 3.19
N ILE A 192 -1.92 -3.69 2.38
CA ILE A 192 -1.79 -3.82 0.91
C ILE A 192 -2.38 -2.59 0.20
N ALA A 193 -1.68 -2.14 -0.84
CA ALA A 193 -2.22 -1.25 -1.85
C ALA A 193 -1.55 -1.57 -3.18
N ILE A 194 -2.26 -2.25 -4.07
CA ILE A 194 -1.81 -2.57 -5.42
C ILE A 194 -2.53 -1.64 -6.38
N ASN A 195 -1.77 -0.81 -7.09
CA ASN A 195 -2.27 0.09 -8.12
C ASN A 195 -1.81 -0.39 -9.48
N LEU A 196 -2.73 -0.91 -10.27
CA LEU A 196 -2.49 -1.37 -11.64
C LEU A 196 -3.09 -0.37 -12.62
N ALA A 197 -2.37 -0.08 -13.68
CA ALA A 197 -2.88 0.72 -14.81
C ALA A 197 -2.60 -0.03 -16.11
N PHE A 198 -3.54 0.08 -17.05
CA PHE A 198 -3.59 -0.67 -18.30
C PHE A 198 -3.81 0.27 -19.47
N HIS A 199 -3.16 0.02 -20.61
CA HIS A 199 -3.44 0.68 -21.89
C HIS A 199 -2.89 -0.19 -23.05
N GLY A 200 -3.77 -0.80 -23.81
CA GLY A 200 -3.37 -1.85 -24.75
C GLY A 200 -2.64 -2.97 -24.01
N GLU A 201 -1.63 -3.55 -24.62
CA GLU A 201 -0.80 -4.59 -24.03
C GLU A 201 0.22 -4.06 -22.99
N ARG A 202 0.11 -2.80 -22.59
CA ARG A 202 1.00 -2.21 -21.58
C ARG A 202 0.34 -2.13 -20.22
N MET A 203 1.13 -2.47 -19.21
CA MET A 203 0.70 -2.51 -17.82
C MET A 203 1.72 -1.83 -16.91
N SER A 204 1.24 -1.16 -15.87
CA SER A 204 2.06 -0.58 -14.78
C SER A 204 1.51 -1.04 -13.43
N MET A 205 2.41 -1.23 -12.46
CA MET A 205 2.07 -1.55 -11.08
C MET A 205 2.81 -0.58 -10.16
N SER A 206 2.35 0.65 -10.10
CA SER A 206 2.99 1.71 -9.29
C SER A 206 2.01 2.82 -8.92
N PRO A 207 2.03 3.27 -7.65
CA PRO A 207 2.76 2.74 -6.52
C PRO A 207 2.17 1.42 -5.99
N THR A 208 2.98 0.56 -5.38
CA THR A 208 2.49 -0.67 -4.73
C THR A 208 3.10 -0.81 -3.34
N PHE A 209 2.24 -0.89 -2.34
CA PHE A 209 2.60 -1.16 -0.95
C PHE A 209 2.19 -2.59 -0.60
N ILE A 210 3.10 -3.34 0.01
CA ILE A 210 2.88 -4.68 0.52
C ILE A 210 3.42 -4.77 1.94
N GLY A 211 2.57 -5.16 2.88
CA GLY A 211 2.94 -5.44 4.26
C GLY A 211 2.28 -6.71 4.77
N THR A 212 2.64 -7.15 5.95
CA THR A 212 1.98 -8.28 6.62
C THR A 212 2.22 -8.25 8.12
N GLN A 213 1.20 -8.59 8.86
CA GLN A 213 1.24 -8.96 10.27
C GLN A 213 0.11 -9.95 10.55
N PRO A 214 0.41 -11.15 11.09
CA PRO A 214 1.74 -11.70 11.36
C PRO A 214 2.54 -11.97 10.06
N ARG A 215 3.85 -12.13 10.22
CA ARG A 215 4.76 -12.52 9.12
C ARG A 215 4.36 -13.84 8.47
N GLU A 216 3.88 -14.79 9.30
CA GLU A 216 3.48 -16.12 8.88
C GLU A 216 2.28 -16.61 9.70
N PHE A 217 1.48 -17.48 9.09
CA PHE A 217 0.33 -18.09 9.78
C PHE A 217 0.01 -19.48 9.20
N GLN A 218 -0.84 -20.23 9.87
CA GLN A 218 -1.32 -21.54 9.41
C GLN A 218 -2.66 -21.39 8.68
N LEU A 219 -2.78 -22.02 7.50
CA LEU A 219 -4.01 -22.13 6.74
C LEU A 219 -4.12 -23.53 6.15
N GLY A 220 -5.18 -24.27 6.50
CA GLY A 220 -5.39 -25.66 6.03
C GLY A 220 -4.21 -26.59 6.31
N GLY A 221 -3.54 -26.45 7.46
CA GLY A 221 -2.36 -27.23 7.83
C GLY A 221 -1.06 -26.84 7.12
N LYS A 222 -1.10 -25.82 6.26
CA LYS A 222 0.08 -25.29 5.54
C LYS A 222 0.54 -23.98 6.18
N LYS A 223 1.87 -23.82 6.28
CA LYS A 223 2.49 -22.55 6.65
C LYS A 223 2.42 -21.57 5.47
N ILE A 224 1.84 -20.39 5.69
CA ILE A 224 1.73 -19.29 4.75
C ILE A 224 2.65 -18.17 5.18
N VAL A 225 3.44 -17.64 4.24
CA VAL A 225 4.35 -16.50 4.42
C VAL A 225 4.07 -15.49 3.30
N PRO A 226 3.22 -14.48 3.50
CA PRO A 226 2.80 -13.57 2.43
C PRO A 226 3.96 -12.83 1.75
N MET A 227 4.99 -12.43 2.52
CA MET A 227 6.21 -11.76 2.05
C MET A 227 7.41 -12.68 2.20
N GLU A 228 7.41 -13.79 1.45
CA GLU A 228 8.43 -14.84 1.58
C GLU A 228 9.81 -14.43 1.04
N LYS A 229 9.86 -13.59 0.01
CA LYS A 229 11.05 -13.34 -0.81
C LYS A 229 11.77 -12.03 -0.49
N GLU A 230 11.06 -10.99 -0.07
CA GLU A 230 11.58 -9.62 0.05
C GLU A 230 12.76 -9.54 1.01
N ALA A 231 12.61 -10.05 2.22
CA ALA A 231 13.67 -10.04 3.23
C ALA A 231 14.85 -10.93 2.84
N PRO A 232 14.67 -12.22 2.47
CA PRO A 232 15.80 -13.08 2.12
C PRO A 232 16.61 -12.62 0.92
N THR A 233 15.96 -12.08 -0.13
CA THR A 233 16.68 -11.62 -1.33
C THR A 233 17.46 -10.34 -1.05
N GLY A 234 16.91 -9.38 -0.30
CA GLY A 234 17.63 -8.19 0.12
C GLY A 234 18.84 -8.51 1.00
N LEU A 235 18.65 -9.43 1.96
CA LEU A 235 19.74 -9.91 2.82
C LEU A 235 20.84 -10.63 2.01
N ALA A 236 20.46 -11.48 1.06
CA ALA A 236 21.42 -12.18 0.18
C ALA A 236 22.26 -11.19 -0.62
N LEU A 237 21.66 -10.11 -1.14
CA LEU A 237 22.39 -9.06 -1.82
C LEU A 237 23.39 -8.40 -0.87
N PHE A 238 22.97 -7.99 0.33
CA PHE A 238 23.89 -7.39 1.30
C PHE A 238 25.02 -8.33 1.71
N GLN A 239 24.73 -9.61 1.94
CA GLN A 239 25.72 -10.61 2.34
C GLN A 239 26.74 -10.90 1.24
N SER A 240 26.36 -10.80 -0.04
CA SER A 240 27.25 -11.00 -1.19
C SER A 240 28.30 -9.89 -1.36
N LEU A 241 28.08 -8.74 -0.70
CA LEU A 241 28.98 -7.58 -0.80
C LEU A 241 30.32 -7.83 -0.11
N THR A 242 31.40 -7.32 -0.69
CA THR A 242 32.72 -7.24 -0.04
C THR A 242 32.70 -6.31 1.16
N GLY A 243 33.66 -6.38 2.06
CA GLY A 243 33.75 -5.50 3.23
C GLY A 243 33.71 -3.99 2.87
N SER A 244 34.41 -3.60 1.80
CA SER A 244 34.38 -2.22 1.31
C SER A 244 33.03 -1.80 0.73
N GLN A 245 32.35 -2.70 0.01
CA GLN A 245 31.00 -2.47 -0.52
C GLN A 245 29.98 -2.39 0.62
N LYS A 246 30.03 -3.29 1.61
CA LYS A 246 29.16 -3.24 2.82
C LYS A 246 29.28 -1.91 3.53
N LYS A 247 30.53 -1.42 3.75
CA LYS A 247 30.75 -0.11 4.38
C LYS A 247 30.09 1.04 3.59
N LYS A 248 30.09 0.99 2.24
CA LYS A 248 29.42 2.00 1.40
C LYS A 248 27.90 1.83 1.37
N ALA A 249 27.40 0.60 1.45
CA ALA A 249 25.95 0.32 1.45
C ALA A 249 25.31 0.68 2.80
N THR A 250 26.00 0.47 3.92
CA THR A 250 25.47 0.69 5.26
C THR A 250 25.37 2.17 5.59
N ILE A 251 24.15 2.64 5.81
CA ILE A 251 23.86 4.03 6.17
C ILE A 251 23.88 4.23 7.68
N ARG A 252 23.26 3.30 8.42
CA ARG A 252 23.21 3.32 9.89
C ARG A 252 23.13 1.90 10.45
N PRO A 253 23.64 1.65 11.68
CA PRO A 253 23.55 0.33 12.32
C PRO A 253 22.14 -0.02 12.83
N LYS A 254 21.18 0.93 12.81
CA LYS A 254 19.80 0.76 13.23
C LYS A 254 18.88 0.86 12.02
N ARG A 255 17.86 -0.01 11.94
CA ARG A 255 16.81 -0.01 10.93
C ARG A 255 16.18 1.38 10.75
N ALA A 256 15.79 1.70 9.52
CA ALA A 256 15.00 2.88 9.16
C ALA A 256 13.60 2.44 8.68
N ASN A 257 12.60 3.31 8.86
CA ASN A 257 11.27 3.13 8.27
C ASN A 257 11.27 3.51 6.77
N LEU A 258 10.22 3.09 6.06
CA LEU A 258 9.97 3.52 4.69
C LEU A 258 9.73 5.03 4.62
N VAL A 259 10.22 5.67 3.57
CA VAL A 259 10.01 7.11 3.34
C VAL A 259 9.15 7.41 2.10
N ALA A 260 8.94 6.41 1.23
CA ALA A 260 8.20 6.55 -0.03
C ALA A 260 6.82 5.85 0.00
N ALA A 261 6.24 5.67 1.21
CA ALA A 261 4.95 5.00 1.42
C ALA A 261 3.74 5.92 1.14
N ALA A 262 2.55 5.58 1.63
CA ALA A 262 1.29 6.30 1.44
C ALA A 262 1.41 7.82 1.65
N GLY A 263 0.74 8.62 0.81
CA GLY A 263 0.78 10.09 0.86
C GLY A 263 2.10 10.71 0.38
N ARG A 264 2.93 9.94 -0.33
CA ARG A 264 4.21 10.38 -0.89
C ARG A 264 4.26 10.31 -2.42
N ASP A 265 3.12 10.44 -3.08
CA ASP A 265 3.04 10.44 -4.55
C ASP A 265 3.94 11.53 -5.14
N GLY A 266 4.70 11.18 -6.18
CA GLY A 266 5.69 12.07 -6.81
C GLY A 266 6.96 12.30 -5.98
N PHE A 267 7.04 11.87 -4.73
CA PHE A 267 8.25 12.03 -3.91
C PHE A 267 9.34 11.05 -4.32
N VAL A 268 10.52 11.57 -4.62
CA VAL A 268 11.73 10.79 -4.91
C VAL A 268 12.76 11.12 -3.84
N PRO A 269 13.11 10.17 -2.95
CA PRO A 269 14.11 10.41 -1.92
C PRO A 269 15.51 10.58 -2.50
N ASP A 270 16.40 11.24 -1.77
CA ASP A 270 17.80 11.34 -2.14
C ASP A 270 18.42 9.93 -2.30
N PRO A 271 19.21 9.69 -3.36
CA PRO A 271 19.84 8.41 -3.59
C PRO A 271 20.97 8.16 -2.58
N LEU A 272 20.90 7.05 -1.84
CA LEU A 272 21.84 6.69 -0.77
C LEU A 272 22.53 5.34 -1.05
N GLY A 273 23.66 5.13 -0.40
CA GLY A 273 24.34 3.84 -0.33
C GLY A 273 25.30 3.55 -1.48
N LEU A 274 25.54 2.27 -1.73
CA LEU A 274 26.47 1.75 -2.72
C LEU A 274 25.92 1.96 -4.13
N SER A 275 26.75 2.53 -5.04
CA SER A 275 26.42 2.52 -6.48
C SER A 275 26.47 1.09 -7.02
N CYS A 276 25.39 0.64 -7.69
CA CYS A 276 25.30 -0.69 -8.27
C CYS A 276 26.21 -0.88 -9.50
N GLN A 277 26.77 0.19 -10.06
CA GLN A 277 27.83 0.15 -11.05
C GLN A 277 29.07 -0.65 -10.53
N ASN A 278 29.32 -0.60 -9.22
CA ASN A 278 30.42 -1.29 -8.56
C ASN A 278 30.14 -2.76 -8.20
N LEU A 279 28.99 -3.30 -8.59
CA LEU A 279 28.64 -4.70 -8.37
C LEU A 279 29.30 -5.61 -9.40
N LYS A 280 29.82 -6.75 -8.93
CA LYS A 280 30.26 -7.85 -9.80
C LYS A 280 29.09 -8.52 -10.49
N ASN A 281 29.28 -9.29 -11.54
CA ASN A 281 28.23 -9.96 -12.30
C ASN A 281 27.34 -10.86 -11.42
N GLU A 282 27.95 -11.61 -10.49
CA GLU A 282 27.21 -12.47 -9.56
C GLU A 282 26.32 -11.64 -8.60
N GLN A 283 26.82 -10.49 -8.13
CA GLN A 283 26.06 -9.56 -7.30
C GLN A 283 24.92 -8.88 -8.07
N ARG A 284 25.14 -8.55 -9.35
CA ARG A 284 24.08 -8.04 -10.25
C ARG A 284 22.98 -9.07 -10.46
N ALA A 285 23.33 -10.36 -10.58
CA ALA A 285 22.34 -11.43 -10.65
C ALA A 285 21.50 -11.53 -9.36
N ILE A 286 22.13 -11.36 -8.19
CA ILE A 286 21.42 -11.33 -6.90
C ILE A 286 20.54 -10.07 -6.81
N LEU A 287 21.01 -8.89 -7.24
CA LEU A 287 20.18 -7.69 -7.33
C LEU A 287 18.94 -7.91 -8.20
N MET A 288 19.09 -8.57 -9.36
CA MET A 288 17.95 -8.92 -10.21
C MET A 288 16.94 -9.84 -9.51
N ASN A 289 17.40 -10.74 -8.61
CA ASN A 289 16.48 -11.55 -7.80
C ASN A 289 15.71 -10.70 -6.78
N VAL A 290 16.36 -9.65 -6.20
CA VAL A 290 15.63 -8.69 -5.36
C VAL A 290 14.56 -7.96 -6.19
N LEU A 291 14.92 -7.41 -7.35
CA LEU A 291 13.94 -6.73 -8.23
C LEU A 291 12.80 -7.67 -8.62
N LYS A 292 13.10 -8.95 -8.92
CA LYS A 292 12.10 -9.96 -9.27
C LYS A 292 11.14 -10.28 -8.11
N SER A 293 11.55 -10.14 -6.84
CA SER A 293 10.65 -10.39 -5.69
C SER A 293 9.51 -9.37 -5.62
N TYR A 294 9.67 -8.20 -6.25
CA TYR A 294 8.64 -7.16 -6.37
C TYR A 294 7.94 -7.19 -7.73
N VAL A 295 8.71 -7.05 -8.80
CA VAL A 295 8.17 -7.00 -10.17
C VAL A 295 7.47 -8.30 -10.56
N GLY A 296 7.85 -9.43 -9.95
CA GLY A 296 7.24 -10.74 -10.16
C GLY A 296 5.78 -10.85 -9.68
N ASP A 297 5.22 -9.82 -9.06
CA ASP A 297 3.78 -9.73 -8.78
C ASP A 297 2.96 -9.42 -10.05
N LEU A 298 3.58 -8.84 -11.09
CA LEU A 298 3.01 -8.70 -12.42
C LEU A 298 2.94 -10.07 -13.14
N PRO A 299 1.98 -10.27 -14.05
CA PRO A 299 1.95 -11.45 -14.92
C PRO A 299 3.20 -11.60 -15.78
N GLY A 300 3.56 -12.84 -16.15
CA GLY A 300 4.86 -13.23 -16.71
C GLY A 300 5.46 -12.28 -17.74
N ALA A 301 4.77 -12.03 -18.87
CA ALA A 301 5.30 -11.17 -19.93
C ALA A 301 5.51 -9.71 -19.48
N HIS A 302 4.61 -9.17 -18.64
CA HIS A 302 4.72 -7.81 -18.11
C HIS A 302 5.87 -7.71 -17.09
N ALA A 303 6.06 -8.74 -16.27
CA ALA A 303 7.18 -8.83 -15.33
C ALA A 303 8.52 -8.91 -16.09
N GLU A 304 8.61 -9.75 -17.13
CA GLU A 304 9.80 -9.89 -17.97
C GLU A 304 10.16 -8.59 -18.68
N TYR A 305 9.16 -7.92 -19.27
CA TYR A 305 9.35 -6.60 -19.89
C TYR A 305 9.93 -5.60 -18.88
N ARG A 306 9.30 -5.49 -17.70
CA ARG A 306 9.76 -4.55 -16.66
C ARG A 306 11.16 -4.90 -16.13
N LEU A 307 11.48 -6.17 -15.93
CA LEU A 307 12.82 -6.61 -15.53
C LEU A 307 13.87 -6.33 -16.60
N LYS A 308 13.50 -6.41 -17.89
CA LYS A 308 14.40 -6.03 -19.00
C LYS A 308 14.73 -4.54 -18.95
N GLU A 309 13.76 -3.66 -18.74
CA GLU A 309 13.98 -2.22 -18.54
C GLU A 309 14.94 -1.98 -17.36
N LEU A 310 14.61 -2.53 -16.17
CA LEU A 310 15.42 -2.33 -14.97
C LEU A 310 16.85 -2.86 -15.11
N ARG A 311 17.07 -3.90 -15.90
CA ARG A 311 18.41 -4.43 -16.17
C ARG A 311 19.30 -3.39 -16.87
N THR A 312 18.74 -2.55 -17.73
CA THR A 312 19.49 -1.47 -18.40
C THR A 312 19.84 -0.31 -17.49
N GLU A 313 19.17 -0.20 -16.34
CA GLU A 313 19.35 0.88 -15.37
C GLU A 313 20.28 0.52 -14.20
N ILE A 314 20.77 -0.73 -14.11
CA ILE A 314 21.53 -1.23 -12.93
C ILE A 314 22.67 -0.29 -12.56
N ASP A 315 23.43 0.22 -13.52
CA ASP A 315 24.59 1.08 -13.27
C ASP A 315 24.20 2.42 -12.62
N GLN A 316 22.96 2.85 -12.81
CA GLN A 316 22.41 4.06 -12.23
C GLN A 316 21.71 3.82 -10.89
N MET A 317 21.54 2.55 -10.50
CA MET A 317 20.91 2.21 -9.22
C MET A 317 21.87 2.38 -8.04
N ARG A 318 21.28 2.55 -6.87
CA ARG A 318 21.96 2.52 -5.57
C ARG A 318 21.29 1.54 -4.63
N PHE A 319 22.09 0.90 -3.81
CA PHE A 319 21.63 0.01 -2.75
C PHE A 319 22.06 0.56 -1.38
N ALA A 320 21.07 0.85 -0.55
CA ALA A 320 21.25 1.35 0.81
C ALA A 320 20.73 0.32 1.82
N TRP A 321 21.45 0.19 2.93
CA TRP A 321 21.19 -0.76 4.00
C TRP A 321 21.18 -0.09 5.37
N TRP A 322 20.24 -0.49 6.24
CA TRP A 322 20.17 -0.05 7.62
C TRP A 322 19.99 -1.28 8.52
N GLY A 323 20.68 -1.32 9.65
CA GLY A 323 20.60 -2.40 10.61
C GLY A 323 21.67 -3.49 10.39
N PRO A 324 21.57 -4.60 11.15
CA PRO A 324 22.50 -5.72 11.06
C PRO A 324 22.35 -6.50 9.75
N GLY A 325 23.41 -7.10 9.28
CA GLY A 325 23.46 -7.87 8.02
C GLY A 325 23.41 -9.38 8.20
N GLU A 326 22.84 -9.89 9.27
CA GLU A 326 22.72 -11.30 9.62
C GLU A 326 21.28 -11.79 9.50
N LYS A 327 21.11 -13.10 9.32
CA LYS A 327 19.80 -13.75 9.31
C LYS A 327 19.09 -13.56 10.67
N GLY A 328 17.86 -13.09 10.63
CA GLY A 328 17.09 -12.77 11.83
C GLY A 328 17.43 -11.40 12.41
N GLY A 329 18.29 -10.60 11.77
CA GLY A 329 18.53 -9.23 12.17
C GLY A 329 17.35 -8.30 11.81
N ASP A 330 17.18 -7.23 12.60
CA ASP A 330 16.21 -6.16 12.32
C ASP A 330 16.82 -5.14 11.36
N PHE A 331 16.53 -5.28 10.08
CA PHE A 331 17.11 -4.45 9.02
C PHE A 331 16.06 -3.83 8.10
N SER A 332 16.49 -2.84 7.35
CA SER A 332 15.78 -2.31 6.20
C SER A 332 16.75 -2.08 5.03
N TYR A 333 16.20 -2.01 3.82
CA TYR A 333 16.98 -1.64 2.64
C TYR A 333 16.17 -0.80 1.68
N ARG A 334 16.90 -0.07 0.82
CA ARG A 334 16.35 0.62 -0.34
C ARG A 334 17.19 0.32 -1.58
N ILE A 335 16.49 0.04 -2.68
CA ILE A 335 17.05 0.08 -4.04
C ILE A 335 16.39 1.26 -4.74
N GLN A 336 17.21 2.14 -5.30
CA GLN A 336 16.73 3.32 -5.99
C GLN A 336 17.47 3.52 -7.30
N GLY A 337 16.74 3.64 -8.39
CA GLY A 337 17.22 3.94 -9.73
C GLY A 337 16.36 4.99 -10.41
N PRO A 338 16.61 5.27 -11.70
CA PRO A 338 15.85 6.26 -12.46
C PRO A 338 14.35 5.98 -12.48
N SER A 339 13.96 4.71 -12.68
CA SER A 339 12.56 4.30 -12.77
C SER A 339 12.13 3.33 -11.67
N VAL A 340 12.90 3.18 -10.59
CA VAL A 340 12.56 2.25 -9.50
C VAL A 340 12.91 2.80 -8.13
N ILE A 341 11.99 2.66 -7.19
CA ILE A 341 12.21 2.80 -5.76
C ILE A 341 11.62 1.57 -5.09
N ILE A 342 12.46 0.80 -4.42
CA ILE A 342 12.06 -0.33 -3.58
C ILE A 342 12.52 -0.04 -2.16
N GLU A 343 11.64 -0.22 -1.20
CA GLU A 343 11.94 -0.15 0.23
C GLU A 343 11.39 -1.38 0.95
N TYR A 344 12.12 -1.84 1.95
CA TYR A 344 11.72 -2.90 2.87
C TYR A 344 12.12 -2.55 4.29
N ALA A 345 11.23 -2.76 5.26
CA ALA A 345 11.52 -2.58 6.68
C ALA A 345 10.57 -3.40 7.57
N GLY A 346 11.07 -3.89 8.70
CA GLY A 346 10.23 -4.29 9.83
C GLY A 346 9.59 -3.07 10.49
N GLN A 347 8.53 -3.28 11.29
CA GLN A 347 7.81 -2.22 11.99
C GLN A 347 7.75 -2.50 13.48
N ASP A 348 8.02 -1.48 14.31
CA ASP A 348 7.96 -1.61 15.79
C ASP A 348 6.51 -1.64 16.31
N LEU A 349 5.55 -1.12 15.54
CA LEU A 349 4.15 -1.12 15.92
C LEU A 349 3.63 -2.57 15.97
N GLY A 350 3.14 -3.00 17.12
CA GLY A 350 2.77 -4.39 17.37
C GLY A 350 3.84 -5.20 18.13
N GLY A 351 5.00 -4.58 18.45
CA GLY A 351 5.98 -5.06 19.43
C GLY A 351 7.10 -5.94 18.88
N ASP A 352 6.96 -6.51 17.68
CA ASP A 352 8.00 -7.34 17.05
C ASP A 352 8.21 -6.98 15.59
N PRO A 353 9.33 -6.29 15.26
CA PRO A 353 9.62 -5.89 13.89
C PRO A 353 9.90 -7.06 12.94
N HIS A 354 10.17 -8.26 13.47
CA HIS A 354 10.32 -9.46 12.63
C HIS A 354 8.98 -10.08 12.25
N ASN A 355 7.92 -9.75 12.98
CA ASN A 355 6.56 -10.24 12.74
C ASN A 355 5.65 -9.22 12.05
N HIS A 356 6.11 -7.96 11.88
CA HIS A 356 5.38 -6.89 11.21
C HIS A 356 6.27 -6.28 10.13
N LEU A 357 5.95 -6.55 8.87
CA LEU A 357 6.79 -6.23 7.72
C LEU A 357 6.08 -5.26 6.77
N HIS A 358 6.83 -4.30 6.24
CA HIS A 358 6.37 -3.36 5.21
C HIS A 358 7.35 -3.32 4.06
N SER A 359 6.83 -3.15 2.85
CA SER A 359 7.63 -2.88 1.66
C SER A 359 6.90 -1.95 0.70
N MET A 360 7.67 -1.28 -0.15
CA MET A 360 7.19 -0.38 -1.18
C MET A 360 7.89 -0.66 -2.50
N TYR A 361 7.11 -0.67 -3.59
CA TYR A 361 7.59 -0.63 -4.96
C TYR A 361 7.00 0.57 -5.67
N ARG A 362 7.85 1.40 -6.29
CA ARG A 362 7.41 2.54 -7.10
C ARG A 362 8.22 2.63 -8.38
N ASP A 363 7.55 3.01 -9.44
CA ASP A 363 8.14 3.62 -10.63
C ASP A 363 7.82 5.11 -10.62
N PRO A 364 8.72 5.98 -10.11
CA PRO A 364 8.44 7.42 -9.98
C PRO A 364 8.20 8.11 -11.33
N THR A 365 8.54 7.44 -12.43
CA THR A 365 8.30 7.97 -13.79
C THR A 365 6.96 7.53 -14.37
N ASN A 366 6.28 6.55 -13.73
CA ASN A 366 5.06 5.93 -14.26
C ASN A 366 4.03 5.58 -13.18
N GLU A 367 3.94 6.39 -12.13
CA GLU A 367 2.91 6.20 -11.10
C GLU A 367 1.51 6.27 -11.73
N TYR A 368 0.64 5.36 -11.32
CA TYR A 368 -0.73 5.21 -11.85
C TYR A 368 -0.81 5.15 -13.38
N GLY A 369 0.27 4.68 -14.04
CA GLY A 369 0.30 4.55 -15.49
C GLY A 369 0.49 5.86 -16.26
N ALA A 370 1.08 6.90 -15.65
CA ALA A 370 1.25 8.24 -16.25
C ALA A 370 1.96 8.26 -17.61
N ARG A 371 2.72 7.20 -17.95
CA ARG A 371 3.42 7.04 -19.23
C ARG A 371 2.72 6.11 -20.22
N LEU A 372 1.70 5.36 -19.80
CA LEU A 372 1.13 4.31 -20.63
C LEU A 372 0.48 4.85 -21.93
N GLY A 373 -0.09 6.05 -21.89
CA GLY A 373 -0.69 6.72 -23.06
C GLY A 373 0.29 7.50 -23.93
N LYS A 374 1.57 7.61 -23.54
CA LYS A 374 2.56 8.39 -24.28
C LYS A 374 3.27 7.48 -25.28
N LYS A 375 3.42 7.92 -26.56
CA LYS A 375 4.31 7.25 -27.52
C LYS A 375 5.71 7.23 -26.91
N ALA A 376 6.42 6.09 -27.04
CA ALA A 376 7.85 6.07 -26.75
C ALA A 376 8.48 7.23 -27.56
N LYS A 377 9.23 8.09 -26.90
CA LYS A 377 10.09 9.02 -27.63
C LYS A 377 11.19 8.17 -28.23
N ASP A 378 11.22 8.11 -29.57
CA ASP A 378 12.28 7.53 -30.35
C ASP A 378 13.64 8.14 -29.98
#